data_30a1347920fe39fa763ecf0e2c0f6b1a
#
_entry.id   30a1347920fe39fa763ecf0e2c0f6b1a
#
_cell.length_a   1.000
_cell.length_b   1.000
_cell.length_c   1.000
_cell.angle_alpha   90.00
_cell.angle_beta   90.00
_cell.angle_gamma   90.00
#
_symmetry.space_group_name_H-M   'P 1'
#
loop_
_entity.id
_entity.type
_entity.pdbx_description
1 polymer ?
#
loop_
_entity_poly.entity_id
_entity_poly.type
_entity_poly.pdbx_seq_one_letter_code
_entity_poly.pdbx_strand_id
1 'polypeptide(L)'
;MQPVLYMMGAVNASEHGGNDIVTGGSLPAGALYSPAKFPLVAAQTRLSDEKIEIERTKMLMRRGVLLNDPKVLEATEHSDEDGKRKYLNVKVSKDGSVSGDVCTAEQLDTLNQFSVHKLRDIVENIATGKVAANPISRGPERNACRYCPLKGACHKDCCGTKFRYIAKVSEEDFWNQITKEVSKRK
;
A
#
# COMPACT_ATOMS: atom_id res chain seq x y z
N MET A 1 2.95 -3.05 2.01
CA MET A 1 3.28 -4.49 2.18
C MET A 1 2.16 -5.31 2.83
N GLN A 2 1.61 -4.93 3.98
CA GLN A 2 0.61 -5.75 4.71
C GLN A 2 -0.57 -6.23 3.85
N PRO A 3 -1.28 -5.42 3.04
CA PRO A 3 -2.37 -5.94 2.20
C PRO A 3 -1.91 -6.93 1.14
N VAL A 4 -0.71 -6.73 0.58
CA VAL A 4 -0.12 -7.66 -0.39
C VAL A 4 0.13 -9.01 0.25
N LEU A 5 0.63 -9.03 1.50
CA LEU A 5 0.85 -10.27 2.26
C LEU A 5 -0.47 -11.01 2.57
N TYR A 6 -1.53 -10.28 2.90
CA TYR A 6 -2.85 -10.90 3.10
C TYR A 6 -3.42 -11.47 1.81
N MET A 7 -3.28 -10.76 0.70
CA MET A 7 -3.68 -11.25 -0.62
C MET A 7 -2.94 -12.54 -0.98
N MET A 8 -1.62 -12.58 -0.81
CA MET A 8 -0.80 -13.78 -1.03
C MET A 8 -1.21 -14.93 -0.12
N GLY A 9 -1.42 -14.64 1.18
CA GLY A 9 -1.87 -15.64 2.15
C GLY A 9 -3.21 -16.25 1.77
N ALA A 10 -4.16 -15.45 1.29
CA ALA A 10 -5.46 -15.92 0.84
C ALA A 10 -5.35 -16.83 -0.40
N VAL A 11 -4.53 -16.46 -1.40
CA VAL A 11 -4.30 -17.26 -2.60
C VAL A 11 -3.63 -18.59 -2.24
N ASN A 12 -2.55 -18.57 -1.46
CA ASN A 12 -1.85 -19.78 -1.02
C ASN A 12 -2.74 -20.70 -0.18
N ALA A 13 -3.59 -20.14 0.70
CA ALA A 13 -4.53 -20.93 1.49
C ALA A 13 -5.57 -21.63 0.61
N SER A 14 -6.02 -21.00 -0.48
CA SER A 14 -6.96 -21.61 -1.41
C SER A 14 -6.35 -22.80 -2.18
N GLU A 15 -5.07 -22.71 -2.54
CA GLU A 15 -4.35 -23.80 -3.21
C GLU A 15 -4.15 -25.03 -2.32
N HIS A 16 -4.09 -24.83 -0.98
CA HIS A 16 -3.91 -25.91 0.00
C HIS A 16 -5.21 -26.35 0.69
N GLY A 17 -6.38 -25.96 0.15
CA GLY A 17 -7.69 -26.41 0.64
C GLY A 17 -8.14 -25.82 1.98
N GLY A 18 -7.50 -24.72 2.43
CA GLY A 18 -7.75 -24.12 3.74
C GLY A 18 -8.63 -22.87 3.77
N ASN A 19 -9.27 -22.50 2.66
CA ASN A 19 -10.04 -21.25 2.62
C ASN A 19 -11.30 -21.35 1.73
N ASP A 20 -12.48 -21.24 2.34
CA ASP A 20 -13.77 -21.25 1.65
C ASP A 20 -14.08 -19.91 0.94
N ILE A 21 -13.29 -18.85 1.18
CA ILE A 21 -13.52 -17.51 0.63
C ILE A 21 -12.93 -17.37 -0.77
N VAL A 22 -11.83 -18.08 -1.04
CA VAL A 22 -11.11 -18.02 -2.33
C VAL A 22 -11.10 -19.41 -2.96
N THR A 23 -11.67 -19.54 -4.15
CA THR A 23 -11.64 -20.81 -4.90
C THR A 23 -10.24 -21.08 -5.45
N GLY A 24 -9.85 -22.35 -5.47
CA GLY A 24 -8.56 -22.78 -6.04
C GLY A 24 -8.39 -22.30 -7.48
N GLY A 25 -7.17 -21.89 -7.83
CA GLY A 25 -6.85 -21.33 -9.14
C GLY A 25 -7.20 -19.84 -9.33
N SER A 26 -7.69 -19.16 -8.28
CA SER A 26 -7.93 -17.70 -8.33
C SER A 26 -6.62 -16.93 -8.43
N LEU A 27 -6.60 -15.93 -9.31
CA LEU A 27 -5.47 -15.02 -9.45
C LEU A 27 -5.68 -13.75 -8.60
N PRO A 28 -4.62 -13.20 -8.02
CA PRO A 28 -4.73 -11.96 -7.26
C PRO A 28 -5.05 -10.79 -8.20
N ALA A 29 -6.10 -10.05 -7.88
CA ALA A 29 -6.54 -8.90 -8.66
C ALA A 29 -6.05 -7.56 -8.09
N GLY A 30 -5.51 -7.56 -6.88
CA GLY A 30 -4.99 -6.37 -6.21
C GLY A 30 -5.31 -6.32 -4.72
N ALA A 31 -4.88 -5.25 -4.08
CA ALA A 31 -5.10 -5.02 -2.67
C ALA A 31 -5.41 -3.55 -2.39
N LEU A 32 -6.50 -3.28 -1.68
CA LEU A 32 -6.95 -1.94 -1.36
C LEU A 32 -7.13 -1.76 0.16
N TYR A 33 -6.75 -0.59 0.64
CA TYR A 33 -7.17 -0.07 1.93
C TYR A 33 -8.45 0.74 1.77
N SER A 34 -9.51 0.35 2.43
CA SER A 34 -10.75 1.11 2.51
C SER A 34 -10.87 1.78 3.88
N PRO A 35 -11.06 3.11 3.96
CA PRO A 35 -11.29 3.79 5.23
C PRO A 35 -12.56 3.27 5.90
N ALA A 36 -12.45 2.77 7.14
CA ALA A 36 -13.58 2.23 7.91
C ALA A 36 -14.30 3.29 8.77
N LYS A 37 -13.66 4.44 8.98
CA LYS A 37 -14.24 5.54 9.78
C LYS A 37 -14.89 6.57 8.89
N PHE A 38 -16.11 7.00 9.26
CA PHE A 38 -16.75 8.13 8.60
C PHE A 38 -15.94 9.42 8.88
N PRO A 39 -15.46 10.13 7.85
CA PRO A 39 -14.57 11.28 8.04
C PRO A 39 -15.34 12.51 8.51
N LEU A 40 -14.78 13.19 9.51
CA LEU A 40 -15.22 14.51 9.92
C LEU A 40 -14.42 15.55 9.13
N VAL A 41 -15.14 16.42 8.41
CA VAL A 41 -14.53 17.53 7.67
C VAL A 41 -14.33 18.69 8.64
N ALA A 42 -13.05 19.02 8.92
CA ALA A 42 -12.70 20.19 9.73
C ALA A 42 -12.47 21.39 8.82
N ALA A 43 -13.10 22.51 9.13
CA ALA A 43 -12.95 23.76 8.41
C ALA A 43 -12.95 24.96 9.37
N GLN A 44 -12.25 26.03 9.01
CA GLN A 44 -12.23 27.27 9.78
C GLN A 44 -13.50 28.11 9.56
N THR A 45 -14.20 27.90 8.45
CA THR A 45 -15.43 28.59 8.08
C THR A 45 -16.49 27.58 7.66
N ARG A 46 -17.77 28.00 7.68
CA ARG A 46 -18.88 27.15 7.21
C ARG A 46 -18.71 26.82 5.74
N LEU A 47 -18.69 25.52 5.43
CA LEU A 47 -18.67 25.02 4.06
C LEU A 47 -20.10 24.75 3.57
N SER A 48 -20.29 24.82 2.26
CA SER A 48 -21.51 24.32 1.62
C SER A 48 -21.55 22.78 1.66
N ASP A 49 -22.74 22.20 1.59
CA ASP A 49 -22.93 20.75 1.62
C ASP A 49 -22.17 20.04 0.49
N GLU A 50 -22.13 20.66 -0.69
CA GLU A 50 -21.35 20.15 -1.83
C GLU A 50 -19.85 20.07 -1.54
N LYS A 51 -19.29 21.11 -0.92
CA LYS A 51 -17.87 21.12 -0.54
C LYS A 51 -17.57 20.08 0.53
N ILE A 52 -18.47 19.90 1.49
CA ILE A 52 -18.36 18.87 2.51
C ILE A 52 -18.34 17.49 1.87
N GLU A 53 -19.22 17.22 0.91
CA GLU A 53 -19.27 15.92 0.22
C GLU A 53 -18.01 15.66 -0.62
N ILE A 54 -17.46 16.67 -1.29
CA ILE A 54 -16.21 16.56 -2.03
C ILE A 54 -15.05 16.21 -1.08
N GLU A 55 -14.94 16.89 0.06
CA GLU A 55 -13.86 16.61 1.03
C GLU A 55 -14.03 15.22 1.67
N ARG A 56 -15.26 14.81 2.00
CA ARG A 56 -15.54 13.44 2.47
C ARG A 56 -15.15 12.39 1.45
N THR A 57 -15.50 12.59 0.19
CA THR A 57 -15.14 11.68 -0.90
C THR A 57 -13.61 11.52 -1.00
N LYS A 58 -12.87 12.62 -0.94
CA LYS A 58 -11.39 12.56 -0.92
C LYS A 58 -10.84 11.77 0.27
N MET A 59 -11.45 11.91 1.45
CA MET A 59 -11.05 11.18 2.66
C MET A 59 -11.43 9.69 2.61
N LEU A 60 -12.47 9.34 1.86
CA LEU A 60 -12.95 7.96 1.67
C LEU A 60 -12.27 7.25 0.50
N MET A 61 -11.38 7.93 -0.24
CA MET A 61 -10.62 7.32 -1.33
C MET A 61 -9.89 6.06 -0.86
N ARG A 62 -10.13 4.97 -1.57
CA ARG A 62 -9.42 3.71 -1.36
C ARG A 62 -8.00 3.84 -1.89
N ARG A 63 -7.05 3.31 -1.16
CA ARG A 63 -5.61 3.38 -1.49
C ARG A 63 -5.05 1.99 -1.66
N GLY A 64 -4.25 1.78 -2.69
CA GLY A 64 -3.61 0.49 -2.92
C GLY A 64 -3.19 0.32 -4.35
N VAL A 65 -3.29 -0.89 -4.86
CA VAL A 65 -2.96 -1.23 -6.24
C VAL A 65 -3.96 -2.26 -6.76
N LEU A 66 -4.45 -2.05 -7.97
CA LEU A 66 -5.34 -2.96 -8.69
C LEU A 66 -4.68 -3.42 -9.99
N LEU A 67 -5.02 -4.63 -10.41
CA LEU A 67 -4.65 -5.10 -11.73
C LEU A 67 -5.32 -4.24 -12.81
N ASN A 68 -4.54 -3.83 -13.79
CA ASN A 68 -5.03 -3.09 -14.95
C ASN A 68 -5.79 -4.04 -15.89
N ASP A 69 -6.97 -4.47 -15.43
CA ASP A 69 -7.91 -5.29 -16.17
C ASP A 69 -9.30 -4.65 -16.08
N PRO A 70 -9.97 -4.39 -17.22
CA PRO A 70 -11.28 -3.73 -17.23
C PRO A 70 -12.33 -4.44 -16.37
N LYS A 71 -12.32 -5.78 -16.31
CA LYS A 71 -13.27 -6.56 -15.52
C LYS A 71 -13.00 -6.38 -14.02
N VAL A 72 -11.72 -6.35 -13.62
CA VAL A 72 -11.33 -6.11 -12.23
C VAL A 72 -11.73 -4.71 -11.78
N LEU A 73 -11.46 -3.72 -12.60
CA LEU A 73 -11.80 -2.33 -12.31
C LEU A 73 -13.31 -2.13 -12.19
N GLU A 74 -14.08 -2.69 -13.12
CA GLU A 74 -15.54 -2.58 -13.12
C GLU A 74 -16.20 -3.36 -11.97
N ALA A 75 -15.68 -4.53 -11.65
CA ALA A 75 -16.14 -5.30 -10.48
C ALA A 75 -15.82 -4.63 -9.14
N THR A 76 -14.77 -3.80 -9.09
CA THR A 76 -14.38 -3.09 -7.87
C THR A 76 -15.22 -1.83 -7.64
N GLU A 77 -15.46 -1.06 -8.69
CA GLU A 77 -16.33 0.12 -8.67
C GLU A 77 -16.74 0.49 -10.11
N HIS A 78 -18.04 0.61 -10.36
CA HIS A 78 -18.57 1.10 -11.63
C HIS A 78 -18.10 2.52 -11.93
N SER A 79 -17.75 2.77 -13.18
CA SER A 79 -17.39 4.11 -13.63
C SER A 79 -18.64 4.94 -13.95
N ASP A 80 -18.53 6.25 -13.83
CA ASP A 80 -19.49 7.20 -14.37
C ASP A 80 -19.39 7.29 -15.91
N GLU A 81 -20.23 8.14 -16.52
CA GLU A 81 -20.26 8.38 -17.96
C GLU A 81 -18.93 8.93 -18.52
N ASP A 82 -18.14 9.60 -17.68
CA ASP A 82 -16.81 10.14 -18.01
C ASP A 82 -15.67 9.13 -17.73
N GLY A 83 -15.96 7.89 -17.33
CA GLY A 83 -14.98 6.88 -16.98
C GLY A 83 -14.27 7.12 -15.64
N LYS A 84 -14.81 7.99 -14.78
CA LYS A 84 -14.28 8.27 -13.44
C LYS A 84 -14.95 7.37 -12.41
N ARG A 85 -14.21 7.07 -11.33
CA ARG A 85 -14.69 6.35 -10.16
C ARG A 85 -14.66 7.24 -8.93
N LYS A 86 -15.67 7.14 -8.08
CA LYS A 86 -15.86 8.05 -6.94
C LYS A 86 -14.81 7.81 -5.85
N TYR A 87 -14.49 6.55 -5.56
CA TYR A 87 -13.64 6.15 -4.44
C TYR A 87 -12.33 5.47 -4.86
N LEU A 88 -12.11 5.26 -6.15
CA LEU A 88 -10.86 4.76 -6.69
C LEU A 88 -10.10 5.85 -7.42
N ASN A 89 -8.80 5.92 -7.17
CA ASN A 89 -7.89 6.79 -7.93
C ASN A 89 -7.50 6.11 -9.25
N VAL A 90 -8.51 5.76 -10.05
CA VAL A 90 -8.32 5.12 -11.36
C VAL A 90 -9.21 5.83 -12.37
N LYS A 91 -8.63 6.21 -13.49
CA LYS A 91 -9.32 6.86 -14.59
C LYS A 91 -9.05 6.09 -15.88
N VAL A 92 -10.10 5.76 -16.58
CA VAL A 92 -10.02 5.17 -17.92
C VAL A 92 -10.31 6.29 -18.92
N SER A 93 -9.36 6.56 -19.82
CA SER A 93 -9.51 7.57 -20.86
C SER A 93 -10.31 7.00 -22.04
N LYS A 94 -10.83 7.86 -22.91
CA LYS A 94 -11.63 7.45 -24.11
C LYS A 94 -10.84 6.59 -25.11
N ASP A 95 -9.54 6.70 -25.09
CA ASP A 95 -8.60 5.90 -25.90
C ASP A 95 -8.29 4.51 -25.27
N GLY A 96 -8.91 4.19 -24.13
CA GLY A 96 -8.68 2.94 -23.39
C GLY A 96 -7.45 2.95 -22.48
N SER A 97 -6.69 4.04 -22.43
CA SER A 97 -5.57 4.14 -21.49
C SER A 97 -6.06 4.28 -20.06
N VAL A 98 -5.39 3.56 -19.14
CA VAL A 98 -5.73 3.55 -17.71
C VAL A 98 -4.62 4.26 -16.95
N SER A 99 -5.00 5.14 -16.04
CA SER A 99 -4.08 5.88 -15.18
C SER A 99 -4.54 5.84 -13.72
N GLY A 100 -3.60 5.96 -12.78
CA GLY A 100 -3.86 5.96 -11.35
C GLY A 100 -3.27 4.75 -10.64
N ASP A 101 -3.90 4.29 -9.56
CA ASP A 101 -3.39 3.25 -8.67
C ASP A 101 -3.57 1.83 -9.28
N VAL A 102 -2.99 1.60 -10.46
CA VAL A 102 -3.05 0.33 -11.21
C VAL A 102 -1.67 -0.25 -11.49
N CYS A 103 -1.60 -1.54 -11.72
CA CYS A 103 -0.37 -2.24 -12.11
C CYS A 103 -0.64 -3.32 -13.15
N THR A 104 0.40 -3.72 -13.87
CA THR A 104 0.35 -4.91 -14.73
C THR A 104 0.42 -6.19 -13.90
N ALA A 105 0.08 -7.33 -14.49
CA ALA A 105 0.24 -8.63 -13.84
C ALA A 105 1.72 -8.91 -13.47
N GLU A 106 2.65 -8.53 -14.33
CA GLU A 106 4.08 -8.67 -14.07
C GLU A 106 4.56 -7.79 -12.90
N GLN A 107 4.05 -6.56 -12.82
CA GLN A 107 4.33 -5.66 -11.69
C GLN A 107 3.78 -6.23 -10.39
N LEU A 108 2.56 -6.78 -10.41
CA LEU A 108 1.95 -7.39 -9.23
C LEU A 108 2.75 -8.60 -8.75
N ASP A 109 3.21 -9.47 -9.68
CA ASP A 109 4.08 -10.59 -9.35
C ASP A 109 5.43 -10.11 -8.79
N THR A 110 6.04 -9.12 -9.41
CA THR A 110 7.28 -8.50 -8.89
C THR A 110 7.10 -7.96 -7.47
N LEU A 111 5.97 -7.32 -7.19
CA LEU A 111 5.64 -6.82 -5.84
C LEU A 111 5.48 -7.97 -4.84
N ASN A 112 4.89 -9.08 -5.26
CA ASN A 112 4.77 -10.30 -4.46
C ASN A 112 6.16 -10.86 -4.12
N GLN A 113 7.00 -11.08 -5.12
CA GLN A 113 8.37 -11.59 -4.93
C GLN A 113 9.19 -10.67 -4.01
N PHE A 114 9.12 -9.35 -4.24
CA PHE A 114 9.75 -8.36 -3.38
C PHE A 114 9.29 -8.47 -1.92
N SER A 115 7.98 -8.65 -1.70
CA SER A 115 7.40 -8.79 -0.36
C SER A 115 7.91 -10.03 0.36
N VAL A 116 8.01 -11.17 -0.34
CA VAL A 116 8.59 -12.42 0.19
C VAL A 116 10.07 -12.22 0.55
N HIS A 117 10.85 -11.58 -0.33
CA HIS A 117 12.26 -11.31 -0.06
C HIS A 117 12.43 -10.43 1.19
N LYS A 118 11.61 -9.39 1.35
CA LYS A 118 11.65 -8.54 2.55
C LYS A 118 11.26 -9.28 3.83
N LEU A 119 10.29 -10.20 3.75
CA LEU A 119 9.97 -11.07 4.90
C LEU A 119 11.14 -11.96 5.29
N ARG A 120 11.79 -12.59 4.33
CA ARG A 120 13.00 -13.41 4.58
C ARG A 120 14.11 -12.60 5.23
N ASP A 121 14.38 -11.39 4.73
CA ASP A 121 15.37 -10.47 5.33
C ASP A 121 15.02 -10.13 6.78
N ILE A 122 13.74 -9.91 7.09
CA ILE A 122 13.28 -9.62 8.45
C ILE A 122 13.50 -10.84 9.35
N VAL A 123 13.09 -12.02 8.91
CA VAL A 123 13.27 -13.28 9.66
C VAL A 123 14.76 -13.55 9.93
N GLU A 124 15.62 -13.40 8.92
CA GLU A 124 17.06 -13.57 9.06
C GLU A 124 17.67 -12.56 10.04
N ASN A 125 17.25 -11.29 9.96
CA ASN A 125 17.70 -10.26 10.90
C ASN A 125 17.30 -10.57 12.35
N ILE A 126 16.07 -11.11 12.56
CA ILE A 126 15.62 -11.55 13.88
C ILE A 126 16.45 -12.75 14.34
N ALA A 127 16.61 -13.77 13.50
CA ALA A 127 17.35 -15.00 13.83
C ALA A 127 18.83 -14.71 14.14
N THR A 128 19.44 -13.71 13.48
CA THR A 128 20.83 -13.29 13.74
C THR A 128 20.97 -12.26 14.87
N GLY A 129 19.89 -11.94 15.60
CA GLY A 129 19.92 -11.03 16.74
C GLY A 129 20.22 -9.57 16.38
N LYS A 130 19.88 -9.11 15.17
CA LYS A 130 20.03 -7.70 14.78
C LYS A 130 18.95 -6.84 15.43
N VAL A 131 19.28 -6.24 16.56
CA VAL A 131 18.37 -5.40 17.38
C VAL A 131 18.68 -3.91 17.31
N ALA A 132 19.48 -3.46 16.34
CA ALA A 132 19.85 -2.05 16.19
C ALA A 132 18.61 -1.15 16.04
N ALA A 133 18.53 -0.11 16.86
CA ALA A 133 17.46 0.86 16.83
C ALA A 133 17.66 1.85 15.67
N ASN A 134 17.25 1.49 14.46
CA ASN A 134 17.31 2.31 13.26
C ASN A 134 15.93 2.85 12.86
N PRO A 135 15.35 3.84 13.59
CA PRO A 135 13.99 4.30 13.36
C PRO A 135 13.84 5.01 12.02
N ILE A 136 12.66 4.84 11.43
CA ILE A 136 12.28 5.53 10.19
C ILE A 136 11.74 6.91 10.52
N SER A 137 12.12 7.92 9.72
CA SER A 137 11.57 9.27 9.78
C SER A 137 11.16 9.77 8.40
N ARG A 138 9.98 10.39 8.35
CA ARG A 138 9.48 11.17 7.20
C ARG A 138 9.39 12.66 7.54
N GLY A 139 10.14 13.10 8.54
CA GLY A 139 10.13 14.45 9.08
C GLY A 139 9.86 14.48 10.60
N PRO A 140 9.94 15.66 11.22
CA PRO A 140 9.85 15.83 12.68
C PRO A 140 8.57 15.23 13.28
N GLU A 141 7.43 15.44 12.60
CA GLU A 141 6.11 14.99 13.05
C GLU A 141 5.77 13.54 12.66
N ARG A 142 6.51 12.94 11.74
CA ARG A 142 6.25 11.61 11.17
C ARG A 142 7.43 10.68 11.34
N ASN A 143 7.77 10.39 12.60
CA ASN A 143 8.84 9.47 12.93
C ASN A 143 8.36 8.38 13.90
N ALA A 144 9.03 7.24 13.89
CA ALA A 144 8.68 6.08 14.71
C ALA A 144 8.82 6.33 16.22
N CYS A 145 9.60 7.34 16.62
CA CYS A 145 9.89 7.63 18.04
C CYS A 145 8.85 8.53 18.70
N ARG A 146 7.98 9.20 17.94
CA ARG A 146 7.04 10.19 18.49
C ARG A 146 6.14 9.63 19.58
N TYR A 147 5.61 8.42 19.34
CA TYR A 147 4.68 7.74 20.24
C TYR A 147 5.25 6.41 20.78
N CYS A 148 6.58 6.25 20.74
CA CYS A 148 7.22 5.02 21.19
C CYS A 148 7.19 4.93 22.73
N PRO A 149 6.61 3.89 23.33
CA PRO A 149 6.56 3.72 24.78
C PRO A 149 7.95 3.49 25.38
N LEU A 150 8.91 2.99 24.58
CA LEU A 150 10.27 2.70 25.01
C LEU A 150 11.25 3.87 24.83
N LYS A 151 10.76 5.08 24.51
CA LYS A 151 11.60 6.26 24.23
C LYS A 151 12.56 6.59 25.38
N GLY A 152 12.12 6.43 26.64
CA GLY A 152 12.94 6.71 27.81
C GLY A 152 14.05 5.69 28.05
N ALA A 153 13.85 4.43 27.68
CA ALA A 153 14.81 3.34 27.86
C ALA A 153 15.73 3.11 26.65
N CYS A 154 15.35 3.65 25.47
CA CYS A 154 16.02 3.35 24.21
C CYS A 154 17.39 4.05 24.06
N HIS A 155 17.62 5.17 24.74
CA HIS A 155 18.85 5.96 24.69
C HIS A 155 19.37 6.27 23.26
N LYS A 156 18.46 6.27 22.26
CA LYS A 156 18.78 6.47 20.84
C LYS A 156 19.69 7.70 20.63
N ASP A 157 19.37 8.80 21.30
CA ASP A 157 20.07 10.08 21.13
C ASP A 157 21.47 10.06 21.77
N CYS A 158 21.70 9.18 22.74
CA CYS A 158 23.00 9.00 23.40
C CYS A 158 23.92 8.01 22.65
N CYS A 159 23.34 7.05 21.91
CA CYS A 159 24.09 5.98 21.22
C CYS A 159 24.48 6.32 19.80
N GLY A 160 24.33 7.55 19.33
CA GLY A 160 24.69 7.98 17.98
C GLY A 160 23.81 7.39 16.86
N THR A 161 22.70 6.76 17.20
CA THR A 161 21.77 6.16 16.25
C THR A 161 21.10 7.24 15.42
N LYS A 162 21.18 7.15 14.09
CA LYS A 162 20.59 8.10 13.16
C LYS A 162 19.24 7.63 12.65
N PHE A 163 18.35 8.57 12.33
CA PHE A 163 17.13 8.25 11.60
C PHE A 163 17.43 7.82 10.16
N ARG A 164 16.68 6.83 9.70
CA ARG A 164 16.58 6.50 8.26
C ARG A 164 15.51 7.39 7.65
N TYR A 165 15.91 8.35 6.86
CA TYR A 165 14.97 9.24 6.18
C TYR A 165 14.42 8.57 4.93
N ILE A 166 13.09 8.58 4.80
CA ILE A 166 12.40 8.09 3.61
C ILE A 166 11.95 9.31 2.79
N ALA A 167 12.53 9.47 1.60
CA ALA A 167 12.06 10.42 0.60
C ALA A 167 10.80 9.92 -0.10
N LYS A 168 10.06 10.84 -0.71
CA LYS A 168 9.04 10.46 -1.69
C LYS A 168 9.74 9.92 -2.92
N VAL A 169 9.28 8.80 -3.41
CA VAL A 169 9.77 8.15 -4.63
C VAL A 169 8.67 8.31 -5.68
N SER A 170 9.05 8.57 -6.94
CA SER A 170 8.11 8.55 -8.07
C SER A 170 7.61 7.11 -8.29
N GLU A 171 6.48 6.96 -8.97
CA GLU A 171 5.96 5.63 -9.29
C GLU A 171 6.94 4.84 -10.17
N GLU A 172 7.51 5.46 -11.17
CA GLU A 172 8.51 4.87 -12.05
C GLU A 172 9.75 4.42 -11.30
N ASP A 173 10.32 5.27 -10.44
CA ASP A 173 11.48 4.91 -9.61
C ASP A 173 11.16 3.77 -8.64
N PHE A 174 9.94 3.75 -8.08
CA PHE A 174 9.50 2.67 -7.22
C PHE A 174 9.52 1.33 -7.95
N TRP A 175 8.89 1.25 -9.12
CA TRP A 175 8.86 0.02 -9.91
C TRP A 175 10.27 -0.41 -10.36
N ASN A 176 11.09 0.54 -10.80
CA ASN A 176 12.48 0.27 -11.19
C ASN A 176 13.31 -0.28 -10.02
N GLN A 177 13.14 0.28 -8.81
CA GLN A 177 13.87 -0.18 -7.63
C GLN A 177 13.49 -1.60 -7.22
N ILE A 178 12.18 -1.92 -7.11
CA ILE A 178 11.75 -3.25 -6.70
C ILE A 178 12.10 -4.32 -7.74
N THR A 179 11.98 -4.01 -9.03
CA THR A 179 12.37 -4.92 -10.12
C THR A 179 13.86 -5.22 -10.04
N LYS A 180 14.69 -4.20 -9.82
CA LYS A 180 16.14 -4.38 -9.65
C LYS A 180 16.49 -5.20 -8.41
N GLU A 181 15.79 -5.02 -7.29
CA GLU A 181 16.02 -5.84 -6.09
C GLU A 181 15.61 -7.29 -6.29
N VAL A 182 14.49 -7.55 -6.94
CA VAL A 182 14.04 -8.91 -7.25
C VAL A 182 15.01 -9.62 -8.20
N SER A 183 15.46 -8.93 -9.25
CA SER A 183 16.40 -9.49 -10.24
C SER A 183 17.76 -9.87 -9.67
N LYS A 184 18.23 -9.17 -8.64
CA LYS A 184 19.50 -9.48 -7.96
C LYS A 184 19.46 -10.75 -7.11
N ARG A 185 18.29 -11.27 -6.83
CA ARG A 185 18.07 -12.43 -5.92
C ARG A 185 17.55 -13.67 -6.63
N LYS A 186 17.40 -13.59 -7.95
CA LYS A 186 17.21 -14.74 -8.83
C LYS A 186 18.57 -15.36 -9.15
#